data_e469f494616321e83dc9921ea0847665
#
_entry.id   e469f494616321e83dc9921ea0847665
#
_cell.length_a   1.000
_cell.length_b   1.000
_cell.length_c   1.000
_cell.angle_alpha   90.00
_cell.angle_beta   90.00
_cell.angle_gamma   90.00
#
_symmetry.space_group_name_H-M   'P 1'
#
loop_
_entity.id
_entity.type
_entity.pdbx_description
1 polymer ?
#
loop_
_entity_poly.entity_id
_entity_poly.type
_entity_poly.pdbx_seq_one_letter_code
_entity_poly.pdbx_strand_id
1 'polypeptide(L)'
;MPNNPQGIIENFDLFAPKLVDKKDYFTPGHRACHGCGEALAVRLMCKALGKDTVIASATGCMEIISSMYPATAWNLPWVHVAFPNAAAVGSGIEAGLKALRRKGKIADRRVKSVAMAGDGGTLDIGFQALSGAMERGHDMLYVCFDNEAYMNTGIQRSSATPFGASTTTAPAGKQSIGNKTWKKNAPEIMVAHNVPYVATVCHSYPLDFINKVKKGRKVKGPAYIHSLSVCPTGWRINPDECIKMGRLAVETGIFPLYEVENGKYRMTVAMPEKLRPVEDYTKLQGRFRHLRPDQIKIIQERVNLEYRLLLNKVAHSVSWA
;
A
#
# COMPACT_ATOMS: atom_id res chain seq x y z
N MET A 1 30.70 -9.46 16.07
CA MET A 1 29.79 -8.70 15.22
C MET A 1 28.84 -7.96 16.17
N PRO A 2 28.61 -6.65 16.03
CA PRO A 2 27.73 -5.95 16.95
C PRO A 2 26.31 -6.47 16.81
N ASN A 3 25.70 -6.78 17.94
CA ASN A 3 24.29 -7.14 18.05
C ASN A 3 23.42 -6.05 17.37
N ASN A 4 22.70 -6.42 16.32
CA ASN A 4 21.70 -5.55 15.71
C ASN A 4 20.39 -5.71 16.50
N PRO A 5 20.05 -4.83 17.45
CA PRO A 5 18.91 -5.01 18.35
C PRO A 5 17.55 -4.79 17.66
N GLN A 6 17.54 -4.37 16.39
CA GLN A 6 16.31 -4.05 15.66
C GLN A 6 15.94 -5.06 14.57
N GLY A 7 16.67 -6.17 14.40
CA GLY A 7 16.34 -7.22 13.43
C GLY A 7 16.26 -6.73 11.98
N ILE A 8 17.01 -5.69 11.62
CA ILE A 8 17.02 -5.12 10.26
C ILE A 8 17.68 -6.11 9.31
N ILE A 9 17.06 -6.34 8.17
CA ILE A 9 17.50 -7.31 7.17
C ILE A 9 18.86 -6.90 6.58
N GLU A 10 19.85 -7.78 6.67
CA GLU A 10 21.16 -7.58 6.06
C GLU A 10 21.20 -7.77 4.52
N ASN A 11 20.17 -8.34 3.91
CA ASN A 11 20.15 -8.69 2.48
C ASN A 11 19.02 -7.96 1.72
N PHE A 12 19.26 -6.71 1.35
CA PHE A 12 18.48 -6.04 0.31
C PHE A 12 19.09 -6.31 -1.07
N ASP A 13 18.30 -6.79 -2.03
CA ASP A 13 18.70 -6.89 -3.45
C ASP A 13 19.10 -5.51 -4.02
N LEU A 14 18.51 -4.43 -3.49
CA LEU A 14 18.79 -3.05 -3.86
C LEU A 14 19.17 -2.23 -2.64
N PHE A 15 20.39 -1.76 -2.59
CA PHE A 15 20.93 -0.89 -1.54
C PHE A 15 21.33 0.50 -2.05
N ALA A 16 21.29 0.74 -3.37
CA ALA A 16 21.62 2.03 -3.96
C ALA A 16 20.66 2.39 -5.11
N PRO A 17 20.31 3.67 -5.28
CA PRO A 17 19.39 4.12 -6.35
C PRO A 17 19.86 3.75 -7.76
N LYS A 18 21.16 3.72 -8.02
CA LYS A 18 21.74 3.37 -9.33
C LYS A 18 21.46 1.91 -9.75
N LEU A 19 21.08 1.04 -8.82
CA LEU A 19 20.74 -0.36 -9.07
C LEU A 19 19.26 -0.54 -9.46
N VAL A 20 18.46 0.51 -9.39
CA VAL A 20 17.06 0.48 -9.82
C VAL A 20 17.01 0.39 -11.35
N ASP A 21 16.16 -0.51 -11.87
CA ASP A 21 15.96 -0.66 -13.31
C ASP A 21 15.59 0.69 -13.94
N LYS A 22 16.32 1.06 -15.01
CA LYS A 22 16.08 2.30 -15.74
C LYS A 22 14.80 2.25 -16.57
N LYS A 23 14.34 1.05 -16.95
CA LYS A 23 13.16 0.87 -17.77
C LYS A 23 11.90 1.26 -17.00
N ASP A 24 11.07 2.08 -17.62
CA ASP A 24 9.75 2.43 -17.10
C ASP A 24 8.65 1.61 -17.77
N TYR A 25 7.83 0.96 -16.94
CA TYR A 25 6.65 0.20 -17.36
C TYR A 25 5.35 0.95 -17.06
N PHE A 26 5.43 2.00 -16.25
CA PHE A 26 4.44 3.04 -16.10
C PHE A 26 5.06 4.34 -16.61
N THR A 27 4.61 4.79 -17.76
CA THR A 27 5.25 5.86 -18.51
C THR A 27 4.76 7.25 -18.05
N PRO A 28 5.47 8.34 -18.37
CA PRO A 28 5.07 9.69 -17.95
C PRO A 28 3.81 10.23 -18.65
N GLY A 29 3.17 9.47 -19.56
CA GLY A 29 1.96 9.88 -20.27
C GLY A 29 0.66 9.84 -19.45
N HIS A 30 0.75 9.85 -18.11
CA HIS A 30 -0.41 9.87 -17.21
C HIS A 30 -0.80 11.32 -16.83
N ARG A 31 -2.05 11.49 -16.36
CA ARG A 31 -2.59 12.78 -15.88
C ARG A 31 -2.76 12.83 -14.35
N ALA A 32 -1.79 12.34 -13.61
CA ALA A 32 -1.81 12.41 -12.14
C ALA A 32 -1.74 13.86 -11.66
N CYS A 33 -2.31 14.11 -10.49
CA CYS A 33 -2.14 15.38 -9.78
C CYS A 33 -0.66 15.65 -9.51
N HIS A 34 -0.26 16.91 -9.45
CA HIS A 34 1.08 17.28 -9.01
C HIS A 34 1.35 16.73 -7.61
N GLY A 35 2.52 16.13 -7.40
CA GLY A 35 2.90 15.54 -6.11
C GLY A 35 2.10 14.28 -5.73
N CYS A 36 1.43 13.61 -6.68
CA CYS A 36 0.68 12.39 -6.40
C CYS A 36 1.60 11.24 -5.94
N GLY A 37 1.51 10.86 -4.66
CA GLY A 37 2.27 9.75 -4.10
C GLY A 37 1.86 8.39 -4.66
N GLU A 38 0.59 8.24 -5.07
CA GLU A 38 0.10 6.99 -5.67
C GLU A 38 0.71 6.74 -7.06
N ALA A 39 0.81 7.78 -7.91
CA ALA A 39 1.47 7.65 -9.22
C ALA A 39 2.95 7.26 -9.08
N LEU A 40 3.66 7.85 -8.11
CA LEU A 40 5.03 7.47 -7.79
C LEU A 40 5.11 6.02 -7.28
N ALA A 41 4.20 5.60 -6.39
CA ALA A 41 4.13 4.24 -5.87
C ALA A 41 3.89 3.21 -6.99
N VAL A 42 2.97 3.48 -7.92
CA VAL A 42 2.73 2.62 -9.10
C VAL A 42 3.98 2.52 -9.97
N ARG A 43 4.69 3.63 -10.20
CA ARG A 43 5.94 3.60 -10.96
C ARG A 43 7.00 2.73 -10.30
N LEU A 44 7.17 2.85 -8.96
CA LEU A 44 8.11 2.01 -8.19
C LEU A 44 7.69 0.54 -8.23
N MET A 45 6.40 0.25 -8.08
CA MET A 45 5.84 -1.10 -8.21
C MET A 45 6.17 -1.71 -9.58
N CYS A 46 5.91 -0.99 -10.66
CA CYS A 46 6.16 -1.47 -12.02
C CYS A 46 7.65 -1.73 -12.28
N LYS A 47 8.56 -0.90 -11.77
CA LYS A 47 10.01 -1.14 -11.83
C LYS A 47 10.42 -2.42 -11.10
N ALA A 48 9.79 -2.74 -9.98
CA ALA A 48 10.04 -3.97 -9.22
C ALA A 48 9.47 -5.22 -9.91
N LEU A 49 8.31 -5.10 -10.53
CA LEU A 49 7.60 -6.21 -11.17
C LEU A 49 8.24 -6.65 -12.50
N GLY A 50 8.67 -5.69 -13.33
CA GLY A 50 9.22 -5.97 -14.65
C GLY A 50 8.18 -6.53 -15.65
N LYS A 51 8.67 -6.98 -16.82
CA LYS A 51 7.82 -7.31 -17.99
C LYS A 51 6.93 -8.54 -17.83
N ASP A 52 7.30 -9.51 -16.98
CA ASP A 52 6.56 -10.77 -16.81
C ASP A 52 5.43 -10.63 -15.79
N THR A 53 4.51 -9.71 -16.08
CA THR A 53 3.43 -9.31 -15.18
C THR A 53 2.17 -8.98 -15.99
N VAL A 54 1.01 -9.36 -15.46
CA VAL A 54 -0.32 -8.92 -15.94
C VAL A 54 -1.05 -8.27 -14.78
N ILE A 55 -1.59 -7.08 -15.00
CA ILE A 55 -2.19 -6.25 -13.96
C ILE A 55 -3.71 -6.17 -14.14
N ALA A 56 -4.46 -6.49 -13.08
CA ALA A 56 -5.88 -6.18 -12.94
C ALA A 56 -6.02 -4.95 -12.03
N SER A 57 -6.53 -3.84 -12.55
CA SER A 57 -6.67 -2.58 -11.85
C SER A 57 -8.14 -2.23 -11.64
N ALA A 58 -8.55 -2.05 -10.38
CA ALA A 58 -9.88 -1.54 -10.08
C ALA A 58 -10.03 -0.09 -10.54
N THR A 59 -11.26 0.32 -10.83
CA THR A 59 -11.62 1.72 -11.01
C THR A 59 -11.12 2.56 -9.83
N GLY A 60 -10.54 3.71 -10.12
CA GLY A 60 -10.01 4.63 -9.12
C GLY A 60 -9.02 5.61 -9.72
N CYS A 61 -8.25 6.32 -8.88
CA CYS A 61 -7.31 7.33 -9.37
C CYS A 61 -6.36 6.76 -10.44
N MET A 62 -5.74 5.59 -10.19
CA MET A 62 -4.73 5.05 -11.11
C MET A 62 -5.31 4.60 -12.44
N GLU A 63 -6.53 4.12 -12.46
CA GLU A 63 -7.21 3.80 -13.71
C GLU A 63 -7.50 5.08 -14.49
N ILE A 64 -8.20 6.04 -13.87
CA ILE A 64 -8.67 7.28 -14.52
C ILE A 64 -7.49 8.09 -15.09
N ILE A 65 -6.37 8.21 -14.38
CA ILE A 65 -5.25 9.04 -14.83
C ILE A 65 -4.37 8.38 -15.90
N SER A 66 -4.46 7.07 -16.07
CA SER A 66 -3.48 6.29 -16.83
C SER A 66 -4.02 5.65 -18.10
N SER A 67 -5.35 5.58 -18.30
CA SER A 67 -5.99 4.84 -19.38
C SER A 67 -6.90 5.70 -20.27
N MET A 68 -6.51 6.95 -20.52
CA MET A 68 -7.34 7.88 -21.30
C MET A 68 -7.26 7.59 -22.79
N TYR A 69 -8.44 7.40 -23.40
CA TYR A 69 -8.55 7.21 -24.83
C TYR A 69 -7.96 8.40 -25.62
N PRO A 70 -7.16 8.14 -26.69
CA PRO A 70 -6.72 6.83 -27.22
C PRO A 70 -5.39 6.34 -26.62
N ALA A 71 -4.84 7.00 -25.61
CA ALA A 71 -3.54 6.72 -25.03
C ALA A 71 -3.64 5.92 -23.72
N THR A 72 -2.55 5.26 -23.36
CA THR A 72 -2.35 4.62 -22.07
C THR A 72 -0.94 4.88 -21.55
N ALA A 73 -0.78 5.00 -20.23
CA ALA A 73 0.52 5.07 -19.58
C ALA A 73 1.13 3.69 -19.29
N TRP A 74 0.42 2.61 -19.52
CA TRP A 74 0.85 1.24 -19.21
C TRP A 74 1.67 0.64 -20.34
N ASN A 75 2.90 0.25 -20.04
CA ASN A 75 3.77 -0.55 -20.91
C ASN A 75 3.89 -2.00 -20.38
N LEU A 76 2.80 -2.50 -19.83
CA LEU A 76 2.57 -3.87 -19.36
C LEU A 76 1.17 -4.31 -19.75
N PRO A 77 0.90 -5.60 -19.91
CA PRO A 77 -0.45 -6.11 -19.97
C PRO A 77 -1.27 -5.65 -18.76
N TRP A 78 -2.31 -4.86 -19.02
CA TRP A 78 -3.13 -4.22 -18.00
C TRP A 78 -4.60 -4.29 -18.40
N VAL A 79 -5.46 -4.53 -17.44
CA VAL A 79 -6.93 -4.56 -17.65
C VAL A 79 -7.61 -3.75 -16.55
N HIS A 80 -8.51 -2.85 -16.97
CA HIS A 80 -9.44 -2.18 -16.09
C HIS A 80 -10.56 -3.13 -15.69
N VAL A 81 -10.92 -3.13 -14.41
CA VAL A 81 -11.98 -3.96 -13.86
C VAL A 81 -12.92 -3.12 -12.99
N ALA A 82 -14.17 -3.55 -12.85
CA ALA A 82 -15.12 -2.88 -11.98
C ALA A 82 -14.57 -2.78 -10.54
N PHE A 83 -15.00 -1.76 -9.84
CA PHE A 83 -14.46 -1.32 -8.55
C PHE A 83 -14.24 -2.44 -7.51
N PRO A 84 -15.15 -3.42 -7.31
CA PRO A 84 -14.95 -4.52 -6.37
C PRO A 84 -14.11 -5.69 -6.92
N ASN A 85 -13.73 -5.69 -8.20
CA ASN A 85 -13.38 -6.93 -8.90
C ASN A 85 -11.88 -7.18 -9.07
N ALA A 86 -10.98 -6.32 -8.56
CA ALA A 86 -9.54 -6.48 -8.79
C ALA A 86 -9.02 -7.88 -8.36
N ALA A 87 -9.36 -8.32 -7.17
CA ALA A 87 -8.93 -9.62 -6.65
C ALA A 87 -9.57 -10.80 -7.42
N ALA A 88 -10.84 -10.70 -7.80
CA ALA A 88 -11.54 -11.73 -8.56
C ALA A 88 -10.92 -11.92 -9.96
N VAL A 89 -10.66 -10.80 -10.67
CA VAL A 89 -10.02 -10.84 -11.99
C VAL A 89 -8.55 -11.24 -11.88
N GLY A 90 -7.83 -10.78 -10.86
CA GLY A 90 -6.46 -11.24 -10.58
C GLY A 90 -6.38 -12.77 -10.38
N SER A 91 -7.34 -13.35 -9.65
CA SER A 91 -7.49 -14.81 -9.49
C SER A 91 -7.78 -15.50 -10.83
N GLY A 92 -8.67 -14.91 -11.65
CA GLY A 92 -8.98 -15.42 -12.99
C GLY A 92 -7.79 -15.40 -13.95
N ILE A 93 -7.00 -14.32 -13.93
CA ILE A 93 -5.74 -14.21 -14.71
C ILE A 93 -4.77 -15.32 -14.30
N GLU A 94 -4.56 -15.52 -13.00
CA GLU A 94 -3.68 -16.57 -12.48
C GLU A 94 -4.13 -17.96 -12.91
N ALA A 95 -5.41 -18.27 -12.75
CA ALA A 95 -6.00 -19.55 -13.17
C ALA A 95 -5.89 -19.76 -14.70
N GLY A 96 -6.15 -18.72 -15.50
CA GLY A 96 -6.00 -18.74 -16.95
C GLY A 96 -4.56 -18.99 -17.39
N LEU A 97 -3.59 -18.29 -16.78
CA LEU A 97 -2.16 -18.51 -17.06
C LEU A 97 -1.71 -19.94 -16.71
N LYS A 98 -2.17 -20.49 -15.59
CA LYS A 98 -1.93 -21.91 -15.24
C LYS A 98 -2.50 -22.87 -16.29
N ALA A 99 -3.74 -22.65 -16.73
CA ALA A 99 -4.40 -23.47 -17.73
C ALA A 99 -3.69 -23.40 -19.09
N LEU A 100 -3.29 -22.21 -19.54
CA LEU A 100 -2.57 -22.03 -20.81
C LEU A 100 -1.20 -22.69 -20.80
N ARG A 101 -0.44 -22.61 -19.69
CA ARG A 101 0.84 -23.33 -19.52
C ARG A 101 0.64 -24.84 -19.56
N ARG A 102 -0.31 -25.38 -18.81
CA ARG A 102 -0.62 -26.82 -18.80
C ARG A 102 -1.01 -27.36 -20.18
N LYS A 103 -1.66 -26.52 -21.00
CA LYS A 103 -2.04 -26.86 -22.38
C LYS A 103 -0.92 -26.60 -23.41
N GLY A 104 0.28 -26.18 -23.00
CA GLY A 104 1.37 -25.83 -23.92
C GLY A 104 1.09 -24.63 -24.84
N LYS A 105 0.07 -23.80 -24.50
CA LYS A 105 -0.33 -22.65 -25.31
C LYS A 105 0.57 -21.43 -25.12
N ILE A 106 1.29 -21.35 -24.01
CA ILE A 106 2.28 -20.31 -23.69
C ILE A 106 3.55 -20.96 -23.15
N ALA A 107 4.68 -20.27 -23.30
CA ALA A 107 5.96 -20.74 -22.77
C ALA A 107 5.88 -20.99 -21.26
N ASP A 108 6.60 -21.99 -20.77
CA ASP A 108 6.69 -22.31 -19.33
C ASP A 108 7.60 -21.31 -18.62
N ARG A 109 7.15 -20.07 -18.56
CA ARG A 109 7.76 -19.01 -17.78
C ARG A 109 6.77 -18.46 -16.77
N ARG A 110 7.27 -18.07 -15.61
CA ARG A 110 6.41 -17.51 -14.57
C ARG A 110 6.01 -16.07 -14.91
N VAL A 111 4.75 -15.87 -15.24
CA VAL A 111 4.11 -14.56 -15.34
C VAL A 111 3.30 -14.35 -14.06
N LYS A 112 3.55 -13.26 -13.35
CA LYS A 112 2.84 -12.94 -12.08
C LYS A 112 1.55 -12.20 -12.39
N SER A 113 0.45 -12.72 -11.84
CA SER A 113 -0.81 -11.96 -11.76
C SER A 113 -0.70 -10.93 -10.64
N VAL A 114 -1.02 -9.69 -10.93
CA VAL A 114 -1.04 -8.59 -9.96
C VAL A 114 -2.43 -7.96 -9.97
N ALA A 115 -3.06 -7.85 -8.81
CA ALA A 115 -4.27 -7.09 -8.63
C ALA A 115 -3.96 -5.81 -7.86
N MET A 116 -4.55 -4.68 -8.24
CA MET A 116 -4.36 -3.42 -7.54
C MET A 116 -5.66 -2.63 -7.42
N ALA A 117 -5.82 -1.97 -6.29
CA ALA A 117 -6.95 -1.07 -6.03
C ALA A 117 -6.56 0.01 -5.03
N GLY A 118 -7.33 1.09 -4.96
CA GLY A 118 -7.29 2.04 -3.85
C GLY A 118 -7.82 1.41 -2.55
N ASP A 119 -7.72 2.15 -1.45
CA ASP A 119 -8.17 1.70 -0.13
C ASP A 119 -9.67 1.38 -0.09
N GLY A 120 -10.54 2.22 -0.66
CA GLY A 120 -11.97 1.93 -0.73
C GLY A 120 -12.29 0.68 -1.55
N GLY A 121 -11.63 0.49 -2.70
CA GLY A 121 -11.76 -0.72 -3.52
C GLY A 121 -11.24 -1.98 -2.82
N THR A 122 -10.25 -1.84 -1.96
CA THR A 122 -9.61 -2.96 -1.24
C THR A 122 -10.35 -3.31 0.05
N LEU A 123 -10.60 -2.31 0.92
CA LEU A 123 -11.01 -2.51 2.30
C LEU A 123 -12.52 -2.48 2.51
N ASP A 124 -13.25 -1.92 1.56
CA ASP A 124 -14.69 -1.81 1.59
C ASP A 124 -15.31 -2.70 0.49
N ILE A 125 -15.56 -2.16 -0.69
CA ILE A 125 -16.41 -2.81 -1.70
C ILE A 125 -15.77 -4.09 -2.30
N GLY A 126 -14.45 -4.19 -2.39
CA GLY A 126 -13.74 -5.36 -2.93
C GLY A 126 -13.19 -6.32 -1.88
N PHE A 127 -13.45 -6.08 -0.60
CA PHE A 127 -12.84 -6.84 0.50
C PHE A 127 -13.24 -8.33 0.46
N GLN A 128 -14.49 -8.65 0.13
CA GLN A 128 -14.94 -10.04 -0.01
C GLN A 128 -14.14 -10.80 -1.07
N ALA A 129 -13.94 -10.21 -2.24
CA ALA A 129 -13.17 -10.83 -3.33
C ALA A 129 -11.71 -11.03 -2.94
N LEU A 130 -11.12 -10.06 -2.23
CA LEU A 130 -9.76 -10.15 -1.71
C LEU A 130 -9.63 -11.27 -0.68
N SER A 131 -10.51 -11.32 0.32
CA SER A 131 -10.53 -12.36 1.35
C SER A 131 -10.60 -13.76 0.73
N GLY A 132 -11.53 -13.97 -0.21
CA GLY A 132 -11.66 -15.25 -0.90
C GLY A 132 -10.46 -15.60 -1.82
N ALA A 133 -9.79 -14.61 -2.42
CA ALA A 133 -8.59 -14.87 -3.22
C ALA A 133 -7.41 -15.30 -2.33
N MET A 134 -7.24 -14.69 -1.17
CA MET A 134 -6.19 -15.01 -0.20
C MET A 134 -6.44 -16.41 0.41
N GLU A 135 -7.67 -16.70 0.82
CA GLU A 135 -8.07 -17.99 1.38
C GLU A 135 -7.82 -19.15 0.40
N ARG A 136 -8.16 -18.97 -0.89
CA ARG A 136 -7.93 -20.00 -1.92
C ARG A 136 -6.46 -20.15 -2.34
N GLY A 137 -5.55 -19.34 -1.82
CA GLY A 137 -4.11 -19.47 -2.08
C GLY A 137 -3.68 -19.15 -3.53
N HIS A 138 -4.40 -18.25 -4.23
CA HIS A 138 -4.01 -17.86 -5.58
C HIS A 138 -2.60 -17.28 -5.65
N ASP A 139 -1.78 -17.72 -6.63
CA ASP A 139 -0.42 -17.19 -6.83
C ASP A 139 -0.47 -15.79 -7.46
N MET A 140 -0.91 -14.83 -6.68
CA MET A 140 -1.04 -13.43 -7.08
C MET A 140 -0.43 -12.48 -6.06
N LEU A 141 -0.01 -11.31 -6.53
CA LEU A 141 0.33 -10.19 -5.68
C LEU A 141 -0.84 -9.20 -5.68
N TYR A 142 -1.34 -8.86 -4.50
CA TYR A 142 -2.32 -7.78 -4.34
C TYR A 142 -1.65 -6.54 -3.76
N VAL A 143 -1.88 -5.38 -4.36
CA VAL A 143 -1.35 -4.10 -3.90
C VAL A 143 -2.50 -3.14 -3.62
N CYS A 144 -2.63 -2.73 -2.37
CA CYS A 144 -3.54 -1.68 -1.94
C CYS A 144 -2.80 -0.33 -1.97
N PHE A 145 -3.29 0.62 -2.75
CA PHE A 145 -2.82 2.00 -2.72
C PHE A 145 -3.70 2.82 -1.79
N ASP A 146 -3.27 2.96 -0.54
CA ASP A 146 -4.01 3.62 0.53
C ASP A 146 -3.73 5.13 0.53
N ASN A 147 -4.62 5.89 -0.06
CA ASN A 147 -4.63 7.36 0.01
C ASN A 147 -5.64 7.90 1.04
N GLU A 148 -6.23 6.98 1.84
CA GLU A 148 -7.06 7.23 3.02
C GLU A 148 -8.44 7.84 2.75
N ALA A 149 -8.98 7.65 1.52
CA ALA A 149 -10.38 7.96 1.16
C ALA A 149 -10.74 7.39 -0.21
N TYR A 150 -12.03 7.40 -0.58
CA TYR A 150 -12.47 7.35 -1.97
C TYR A 150 -12.12 8.70 -2.63
N MET A 151 -10.86 8.84 -3.08
CA MET A 151 -10.31 10.14 -3.49
C MET A 151 -10.87 10.62 -4.82
N ASN A 152 -10.89 9.75 -5.84
CA ASN A 152 -11.26 10.14 -7.19
C ASN A 152 -12.73 10.60 -7.28
N THR A 153 -13.61 9.99 -6.53
CA THR A 153 -15.05 10.30 -6.53
C THR A 153 -15.44 11.54 -5.72
N GLY A 154 -14.47 12.17 -5.04
CA GLY A 154 -14.72 13.41 -4.29
C GLY A 154 -14.44 13.31 -2.79
N ILE A 155 -13.46 12.51 -2.39
CA ILE A 155 -12.90 12.45 -1.02
C ILE A 155 -13.94 11.95 0.00
N GLN A 156 -14.67 10.88 -0.32
CA GLN A 156 -15.58 10.24 0.63
C GLN A 156 -14.78 9.37 1.63
N ARG A 157 -15.34 9.19 2.80
CA ARG A 157 -14.78 8.34 3.85
C ARG A 157 -14.68 6.89 3.38
N SER A 158 -13.51 6.28 3.54
CA SER A 158 -13.27 4.82 3.43
C SER A 158 -12.96 4.22 4.80
N SER A 159 -12.83 2.88 4.87
CA SER A 159 -12.35 2.19 6.08
C SER A 159 -10.87 2.47 6.39
N ALA A 160 -10.13 3.08 5.46
CA ALA A 160 -8.76 3.54 5.68
C ALA A 160 -8.67 5.01 6.12
N THR A 161 -9.76 5.74 6.15
CA THR A 161 -9.76 7.14 6.58
C THR A 161 -9.37 7.23 8.05
N PRO A 162 -8.32 8.02 8.41
CA PRO A 162 -7.87 8.14 9.79
C PRO A 162 -8.93 8.75 10.71
N PHE A 163 -8.86 8.39 12.00
CA PHE A 163 -9.67 9.04 13.03
C PHE A 163 -9.41 10.55 13.03
N GLY A 164 -10.48 11.33 13.09
CA GLY A 164 -10.44 12.79 13.11
C GLY A 164 -10.26 13.44 11.72
N ALA A 165 -10.03 12.69 10.65
CA ALA A 165 -9.91 13.27 9.32
C ALA A 165 -11.27 13.76 8.79
N SER A 166 -11.29 14.97 8.23
CA SER A 166 -12.47 15.53 7.56
C SER A 166 -12.53 15.06 6.12
N THR A 167 -13.68 14.49 5.71
CA THR A 167 -14.01 14.08 4.33
C THR A 167 -15.37 14.62 3.93
N THR A 168 -15.77 14.43 2.66
CA THR A 168 -17.09 14.90 2.18
C THR A 168 -18.27 14.17 2.81
N THR A 169 -18.10 12.89 3.20
CA THR A 169 -19.15 12.09 3.87
C THR A 169 -18.97 11.97 5.38
N ALA A 170 -17.85 12.46 5.93
CA ALA A 170 -17.61 12.62 7.36
C ALA A 170 -16.98 14.00 7.62
N PRO A 171 -17.76 15.09 7.39
CA PRO A 171 -17.25 16.45 7.52
C PRO A 171 -17.00 16.81 8.98
N ALA A 172 -15.92 17.55 9.24
CA ALA A 172 -15.70 18.18 10.52
C ALA A 172 -16.59 19.44 10.65
N GLY A 173 -16.98 19.74 11.89
CA GLY A 173 -17.81 20.91 12.21
C GLY A 173 -17.93 21.12 13.71
N LYS A 174 -18.84 22.02 14.13
CA LYS A 174 -19.02 22.35 15.55
C LYS A 174 -19.37 21.13 16.43
N GLN A 175 -20.07 20.13 15.86
CA GLN A 175 -20.52 18.92 16.57
C GLN A 175 -19.84 17.65 16.09
N SER A 176 -18.95 17.72 15.12
CA SER A 176 -18.31 16.54 14.51
C SER A 176 -16.79 16.72 14.42
N ILE A 177 -16.06 15.70 14.86
CA ILE A 177 -14.62 15.61 14.71
C ILE A 177 -14.19 15.21 13.28
N GLY A 178 -15.13 14.89 12.38
CA GLY A 178 -14.86 14.20 11.13
C GLY A 178 -15.06 12.69 11.27
N ASN A 179 -14.16 11.88 10.72
CA ASN A 179 -14.24 10.43 10.87
C ASN A 179 -14.06 9.99 12.33
N LYS A 180 -15.00 9.17 12.84
CA LYS A 180 -15.04 8.72 14.24
C LYS A 180 -14.47 7.32 14.46
N THR A 181 -14.04 6.64 13.40
CA THR A 181 -13.54 5.26 13.45
C THR A 181 -12.04 5.21 13.19
N TRP A 182 -11.37 4.23 13.79
CA TRP A 182 -9.98 3.92 13.47
C TRP A 182 -9.87 3.20 12.13
N LYS A 183 -8.71 3.31 11.48
CA LYS A 183 -8.43 2.60 10.22
C LYS A 183 -8.58 1.09 10.41
N LYS A 184 -9.16 0.43 9.38
CA LYS A 184 -9.12 -1.02 9.29
C LYS A 184 -7.68 -1.48 9.06
N ASN A 185 -7.17 -2.34 9.93
CA ASN A 185 -5.80 -2.84 9.83
C ASN A 185 -5.71 -3.99 8.81
N ALA A 186 -5.66 -3.64 7.53
CA ALA A 186 -5.63 -4.61 6.44
C ALA A 186 -4.41 -5.55 6.47
N PRO A 187 -3.17 -5.09 6.75
CA PRO A 187 -2.04 -6.00 6.86
C PRO A 187 -2.27 -7.11 7.88
N GLU A 188 -2.79 -6.79 9.07
CA GLU A 188 -3.08 -7.78 10.11
C GLU A 188 -4.18 -8.76 9.71
N ILE A 189 -5.21 -8.29 8.98
CA ILE A 189 -6.25 -9.16 8.45
C ILE A 189 -5.65 -10.14 7.42
N MET A 190 -4.73 -9.70 6.58
CA MET A 190 -4.06 -10.58 5.62
C MET A 190 -3.12 -11.58 6.31
N VAL A 191 -2.45 -11.20 7.38
CA VAL A 191 -1.70 -12.13 8.22
C VAL A 191 -2.62 -13.18 8.83
N ALA A 192 -3.81 -12.79 9.30
CA ALA A 192 -4.82 -13.72 9.83
C ALA A 192 -5.39 -14.68 8.77
N HIS A 193 -5.27 -14.36 7.47
CA HIS A 193 -5.55 -15.27 6.36
C HIS A 193 -4.37 -16.22 6.06
N ASN A 194 -3.31 -16.21 6.86
CA ASN A 194 -2.08 -16.96 6.62
C ASN A 194 -1.42 -16.66 5.27
N VAL A 195 -1.53 -15.41 4.81
CA VAL A 195 -0.86 -14.97 3.58
C VAL A 195 0.66 -15.06 3.77
N PRO A 196 1.40 -15.81 2.93
CA PRO A 196 2.83 -16.05 3.13
C PRO A 196 3.70 -14.80 3.18
N TYR A 197 3.29 -13.73 2.51
CA TYR A 197 4.01 -12.46 2.52
C TYR A 197 3.06 -11.27 2.60
N VAL A 198 3.20 -10.49 3.65
CA VAL A 198 2.47 -9.23 3.86
C VAL A 198 3.47 -8.12 4.15
N ALA A 199 3.34 -6.96 3.52
CA ALA A 199 4.23 -5.83 3.78
C ALA A 199 3.52 -4.48 3.69
N THR A 200 3.99 -3.53 4.50
CA THR A 200 3.67 -2.11 4.37
C THR A 200 4.78 -1.40 3.62
N VAL A 201 4.43 -0.49 2.71
CA VAL A 201 5.40 0.28 1.91
C VAL A 201 4.98 1.74 1.82
N CYS A 202 5.96 2.63 1.60
CA CYS A 202 5.70 4.05 1.36
C CYS A 202 6.59 4.53 0.20
N HIS A 203 6.01 5.29 -0.73
CA HIS A 203 6.74 5.86 -1.88
C HIS A 203 7.93 6.74 -1.48
N SER A 204 7.93 7.27 -0.25
CA SER A 204 9.03 8.07 0.29
C SER A 204 10.27 7.26 0.71
N TYR A 205 10.18 5.92 0.68
CA TYR A 205 11.25 4.96 0.94
C TYR A 205 11.40 4.01 -0.27
N PRO A 206 11.90 4.51 -1.42
CA PRO A 206 11.80 3.81 -2.70
C PRO A 206 12.56 2.49 -2.75
N LEU A 207 13.69 2.36 -2.07
CA LEU A 207 14.47 1.11 -2.07
C LEU A 207 13.76 0.02 -1.26
N ASP A 208 13.23 0.36 -0.07
CA ASP A 208 12.40 -0.54 0.74
C ASP A 208 11.15 -0.98 -0.04
N PHE A 209 10.49 -0.03 -0.69
CA PHE A 209 9.32 -0.28 -1.55
C PHE A 209 9.63 -1.32 -2.63
N ILE A 210 10.67 -1.07 -3.43
CA ILE A 210 11.03 -1.94 -4.57
C ILE A 210 11.44 -3.33 -4.06
N ASN A 211 12.22 -3.43 -2.99
CA ASN A 211 12.65 -4.71 -2.42
C ASN A 211 11.45 -5.55 -1.96
N LYS A 212 10.50 -4.96 -1.25
CA LYS A 212 9.28 -5.64 -0.79
C LYS A 212 8.39 -6.11 -1.94
N VAL A 213 8.21 -5.27 -2.97
CA VAL A 213 7.46 -5.70 -4.17
C VAL A 213 8.16 -6.84 -4.88
N LYS A 214 9.50 -6.82 -5.00
CA LYS A 214 10.28 -7.93 -5.56
C LYS A 214 10.10 -9.21 -4.76
N LYS A 215 10.11 -9.14 -3.42
CA LYS A 215 9.82 -10.29 -2.55
C LYS A 215 8.41 -10.83 -2.79
N GLY A 216 7.38 -9.98 -2.74
CA GLY A 216 6.00 -10.37 -2.98
C GLY A 216 5.79 -11.00 -4.37
N ARG A 217 6.51 -10.52 -5.40
CA ARG A 217 6.53 -11.14 -6.73
C ARG A 217 7.13 -12.55 -6.73
N LYS A 218 8.18 -12.79 -5.92
CA LYS A 218 8.87 -14.09 -5.85
C LYS A 218 8.08 -15.16 -5.09
N VAL A 219 7.19 -14.77 -4.17
CA VAL A 219 6.39 -15.70 -3.36
C VAL A 219 5.55 -16.61 -4.26
N LYS A 220 5.53 -17.91 -3.96
CA LYS A 220 4.59 -18.87 -4.53
C LYS A 220 3.34 -18.88 -3.66
N GLY A 221 2.21 -18.45 -4.22
CA GLY A 221 0.97 -18.24 -3.49
C GLY A 221 0.64 -16.73 -3.35
N PRO A 222 -0.33 -16.39 -2.48
CA PRO A 222 -0.78 -15.02 -2.30
C PRO A 222 0.29 -14.16 -1.61
N ALA A 223 0.37 -12.90 -2.02
CA ALA A 223 1.14 -11.87 -1.35
C ALA A 223 0.34 -10.58 -1.30
N TYR A 224 0.46 -9.82 -0.21
CA TYR A 224 -0.25 -8.57 -0.01
C TYR A 224 0.72 -7.43 0.32
N ILE A 225 0.57 -6.31 -0.37
CA ILE A 225 1.31 -5.07 -0.08
C ILE A 225 0.33 -3.94 0.18
N HIS A 226 0.51 -3.26 1.30
CA HIS A 226 -0.23 -2.07 1.69
C HIS A 226 0.66 -0.84 1.51
N SER A 227 0.33 -0.01 0.53
CA SER A 227 1.12 1.16 0.16
C SER A 227 0.47 2.45 0.66
N LEU A 228 1.11 3.14 1.60
CA LEU A 228 0.71 4.51 1.89
C LEU A 228 0.98 5.38 0.65
N SER A 229 -0.06 6.07 0.20
CA SER A 229 -0.06 6.86 -1.02
C SER A 229 -0.54 8.27 -0.72
N VAL A 230 0.39 9.16 -0.38
CA VAL A 230 0.07 10.56 -0.03
C VAL A 230 -0.70 11.22 -1.15
N CYS A 231 -1.86 11.81 -0.82
CA CYS A 231 -2.71 12.53 -1.76
C CYS A 231 -2.74 14.04 -1.45
N PRO A 232 -2.01 14.88 -2.18
CA PRO A 232 -1.98 16.33 -1.91
C PRO A 232 -3.37 16.97 -1.90
N THR A 233 -4.20 16.61 -2.86
CA THR A 233 -5.56 17.15 -2.99
C THR A 233 -6.45 16.75 -1.80
N GLY A 234 -6.54 15.47 -1.48
CA GLY A 234 -7.42 14.97 -0.41
C GLY A 234 -6.94 15.32 0.98
N TRP A 235 -5.61 15.34 1.19
CA TRP A 235 -5.02 15.71 2.47
C TRP A 235 -4.90 17.24 2.64
N ARG A 236 -5.09 17.99 1.54
CA ARG A 236 -4.97 19.46 1.51
C ARG A 236 -3.60 19.91 1.97
N ILE A 237 -2.56 19.41 1.29
CA ILE A 237 -1.15 19.77 1.47
C ILE A 237 -0.59 20.34 0.18
N ASN A 238 0.55 21.02 0.25
CA ASN A 238 1.26 21.45 -0.95
C ASN A 238 1.81 20.23 -1.71
N PRO A 239 1.76 20.22 -3.05
CA PRO A 239 2.24 19.09 -3.85
C PRO A 239 3.72 18.72 -3.64
N ASP A 240 4.59 19.68 -3.35
CA ASP A 240 6.01 19.50 -3.08
C ASP A 240 6.29 18.83 -1.72
N GLU A 241 5.32 18.82 -0.81
CA GLU A 241 5.46 18.18 0.50
C GLU A 241 5.18 16.66 0.50
N CYS A 242 4.81 16.06 -0.64
CA CYS A 242 4.42 14.66 -0.73
C CYS A 242 5.46 13.70 -0.09
N ILE A 243 6.73 13.85 -0.43
CA ILE A 243 7.81 13.00 0.12
C ILE A 243 8.00 13.22 1.61
N LYS A 244 7.97 14.48 2.06
CA LYS A 244 8.05 14.85 3.48
C LYS A 244 6.91 14.23 4.29
N MET A 245 5.69 14.28 3.75
CA MET A 245 4.52 13.71 4.41
C MET A 245 4.62 12.18 4.57
N GLY A 246 5.08 11.47 3.55
CA GLY A 246 5.31 10.03 3.66
C GLY A 246 6.41 9.69 4.67
N ARG A 247 7.48 10.50 4.78
CA ARG A 247 8.49 10.34 5.83
C ARG A 247 7.92 10.58 7.22
N LEU A 248 7.18 11.66 7.41
CA LEU A 248 6.54 11.97 8.68
C LEU A 248 5.56 10.87 9.12
N ALA A 249 4.79 10.28 8.21
CA ALA A 249 3.92 9.16 8.53
C ALA A 249 4.69 7.99 9.14
N VAL A 250 5.88 7.69 8.62
CA VAL A 250 6.76 6.63 9.15
C VAL A 250 7.41 7.07 10.46
N GLU A 251 8.05 8.22 10.50
CA GLU A 251 8.81 8.74 11.66
C GLU A 251 7.93 8.99 12.90
N THR A 252 6.64 9.25 12.71
CA THR A 252 5.65 9.39 13.80
C THR A 252 5.06 8.06 14.26
N GLY A 253 5.34 6.96 13.54
CA GLY A 253 4.76 5.65 13.82
C GLY A 253 3.30 5.47 13.36
N ILE A 254 2.71 6.46 12.69
CA ILE A 254 1.36 6.35 12.12
C ILE A 254 1.32 5.28 11.02
N PHE A 255 2.41 5.15 10.26
CA PHE A 255 2.52 4.14 9.23
C PHE A 255 3.91 3.46 9.25
N PRO A 256 4.14 2.53 10.19
CA PRO A 256 5.42 1.84 10.29
C PRO A 256 5.67 0.94 9.08
N LEU A 257 6.95 0.85 8.66
CA LEU A 257 7.37 0.01 7.55
C LEU A 257 7.91 -1.32 8.06
N TYR A 258 7.14 -2.37 7.83
CA TYR A 258 7.46 -3.73 8.23
C TYR A 258 7.05 -4.74 7.15
N GLU A 259 7.50 -5.96 7.32
CA GLU A 259 7.04 -7.11 6.54
C GLU A 259 6.77 -8.29 7.46
N VAL A 260 5.90 -9.16 7.00
CA VAL A 260 5.59 -10.44 7.64
C VAL A 260 5.80 -11.53 6.61
N GLU A 261 6.71 -12.44 6.90
CA GLU A 261 7.04 -13.58 6.05
C GLU A 261 6.73 -14.86 6.81
N ASN A 262 5.74 -15.61 6.34
CA ASN A 262 5.23 -16.80 7.01
C ASN A 262 4.99 -16.58 8.53
N GLY A 263 4.34 -15.48 8.89
CA GLY A 263 4.01 -15.11 10.27
C GLY A 263 5.12 -14.40 11.06
N LYS A 264 6.35 -14.40 10.57
CA LYS A 264 7.47 -13.71 11.23
C LYS A 264 7.51 -12.23 10.85
N TYR A 265 7.33 -11.38 11.83
CA TYR A 265 7.36 -9.92 11.67
C TYR A 265 8.79 -9.37 11.68
N ARG A 266 9.05 -8.38 10.83
CA ARG A 266 10.33 -7.65 10.80
C ARG A 266 10.10 -6.19 10.45
N MET A 267 10.73 -5.27 11.19
CA MET A 267 10.89 -3.88 10.75
C MET A 267 11.92 -3.83 9.61
N THR A 268 11.66 -3.02 8.59
CA THR A 268 12.54 -2.93 7.42
C THR A 268 13.22 -1.58 7.28
N VAL A 269 12.73 -0.58 8.00
CA VAL A 269 13.32 0.75 8.09
C VAL A 269 13.62 1.03 9.55
N ALA A 270 14.83 1.53 9.81
CA ALA A 270 15.22 1.93 11.15
C ALA A 270 14.32 3.08 11.62
N MET A 271 13.69 2.88 12.76
CA MET A 271 12.87 3.91 13.39
C MET A 271 13.73 4.74 14.36
N PRO A 272 13.42 6.02 14.56
CA PRO A 272 14.11 6.80 15.56
C PRO A 272 13.86 6.19 16.96
N GLU A 273 14.84 6.32 17.87
CA GLU A 273 14.72 5.83 19.26
C GLU A 273 13.44 6.38 19.93
N LYS A 274 13.12 7.65 19.64
CA LYS A 274 11.88 8.29 20.06
C LYS A 274 11.10 8.70 18.82
N LEU A 275 9.86 8.20 18.70
CA LEU A 275 8.94 8.60 17.63
C LEU A 275 8.70 10.12 17.67
N ARG A 276 8.60 10.73 16.50
CA ARG A 276 8.17 12.12 16.40
C ARG A 276 6.72 12.26 16.87
N PRO A 277 6.34 13.43 17.43
CA PRO A 277 4.95 13.70 17.77
C PRO A 277 4.03 13.58 16.54
N VAL A 278 2.85 12.97 16.71
CA VAL A 278 1.86 12.86 15.61
C VAL A 278 1.38 14.24 15.13
N GLU A 279 1.50 15.26 15.98
CA GLU A 279 1.21 16.64 15.63
C GLU A 279 2.04 17.14 14.45
N ASP A 280 3.31 16.72 14.33
CA ASP A 280 4.18 17.08 13.20
C ASP A 280 3.63 16.61 11.84
N TYR A 281 2.89 15.49 11.86
CA TYR A 281 2.21 14.95 10.68
C TYR A 281 0.84 15.60 10.48
N THR A 282 0.04 15.78 11.53
CA THR A 282 -1.35 16.25 11.41
C THR A 282 -1.46 17.73 11.09
N LYS A 283 -0.60 18.57 11.69
CA LYS A 283 -0.64 20.04 11.51
C LYS A 283 -0.40 20.52 10.08
N LEU A 284 0.28 19.71 9.27
CA LEU A 284 0.57 20.04 7.87
C LEU A 284 -0.61 19.70 6.94
N GLN A 285 -1.63 19.00 7.41
CA GLN A 285 -2.73 18.51 6.61
C GLN A 285 -4.03 19.27 6.88
N GLY A 286 -4.59 19.91 5.86
CA GLY A 286 -5.83 20.67 5.99
C GLY A 286 -7.03 19.84 6.45
N ARG A 287 -7.02 18.50 6.24
CA ARG A 287 -8.08 17.60 6.69
C ARG A 287 -8.11 17.40 8.24
N PHE A 288 -7.06 17.82 8.97
CA PHE A 288 -6.95 17.75 10.43
C PHE A 288 -6.93 19.13 11.13
N ARG A 289 -7.02 20.24 10.37
CA ARG A 289 -6.89 21.61 10.93
C ARG A 289 -7.86 21.97 12.04
N HIS A 290 -8.97 21.23 12.17
CA HIS A 290 -10.02 21.46 13.19
C HIS A 290 -9.75 20.71 14.49
N LEU A 291 -8.74 19.83 14.52
CA LEU A 291 -8.44 19.03 15.71
C LEU A 291 -7.87 19.92 16.83
N ARG A 292 -8.39 19.70 18.03
CA ARG A 292 -7.91 20.30 19.26
C ARG A 292 -6.78 19.48 19.88
N PRO A 293 -5.95 20.06 20.76
CA PRO A 293 -4.84 19.35 21.40
C PRO A 293 -5.24 18.06 22.13
N ASP A 294 -6.41 18.05 22.80
CA ASP A 294 -6.96 16.86 23.45
C ASP A 294 -7.25 15.72 22.48
N GLN A 295 -7.72 16.04 21.29
CA GLN A 295 -8.01 15.07 20.22
C GLN A 295 -6.72 14.54 19.55
N ILE A 296 -5.71 15.40 19.37
CA ILE A 296 -4.38 15.00 18.89
C ILE A 296 -3.71 14.06 19.89
N LYS A 297 -3.88 14.30 21.20
CA LYS A 297 -3.40 13.42 22.27
C LYS A 297 -4.00 12.01 22.16
N ILE A 298 -5.29 11.89 21.87
CA ILE A 298 -5.95 10.59 21.65
C ILE A 298 -5.29 9.83 20.47
N ILE A 299 -4.99 10.53 19.38
CA ILE A 299 -4.29 9.93 18.23
C ILE A 299 -2.88 9.48 18.65
N GLN A 300 -2.14 10.31 19.39
CA GLN A 300 -0.79 9.97 19.87
C GLN A 300 -0.80 8.72 20.75
N GLU A 301 -1.72 8.64 21.70
CA GLU A 301 -1.84 7.48 22.59
C GLU A 301 -2.15 6.20 21.82
N ARG A 302 -3.03 6.28 20.82
CA ARG A 302 -3.36 5.16 19.95
C ARG A 302 -2.15 4.71 19.11
N VAL A 303 -1.42 5.64 18.49
CA VAL A 303 -0.22 5.35 17.71
C VAL A 303 0.85 4.70 18.59
N ASN A 304 1.08 5.22 19.79
CA ASN A 304 2.05 4.64 20.74
C ASN A 304 1.66 3.22 21.13
N LEU A 305 0.37 2.94 21.33
CA LEU A 305 -0.12 1.60 21.63
C LEU A 305 0.11 0.65 20.46
N GLU A 306 -0.34 1.02 19.25
CA GLU A 306 -0.23 0.18 18.06
C GLU A 306 1.23 -0.11 17.70
N TYR A 307 2.10 0.89 17.80
CA TYR A 307 3.52 0.73 17.56
C TYR A 307 4.18 -0.22 18.57
N ARG A 308 3.86 -0.11 19.86
CA ARG A 308 4.35 -1.02 20.91
C ARG A 308 3.86 -2.46 20.66
N LEU A 309 2.59 -2.64 20.27
CA LEU A 309 2.06 -3.96 19.91
C LEU A 309 2.78 -4.56 18.68
N LEU A 310 3.11 -3.75 17.69
CA LEU A 310 3.91 -4.18 16.54
C LEU A 310 5.31 -4.60 16.97
N LEU A 311 6.00 -3.83 17.81
CA LEU A 311 7.33 -4.19 18.32
C LEU A 311 7.30 -5.51 19.11
N ASN A 312 6.25 -5.76 19.89
CA ASN A 312 6.08 -7.04 20.57
C ASN A 312 5.94 -8.20 19.57
N LYS A 313 5.19 -8.02 18.48
CA LYS A 313 5.11 -9.01 17.41
C LYS A 313 6.46 -9.24 16.73
N VAL A 314 7.21 -8.18 16.45
CA VAL A 314 8.58 -8.30 15.88
C VAL A 314 9.50 -9.10 16.80
N ALA A 315 9.42 -8.88 18.10
CA ALA A 315 10.26 -9.57 19.08
C ALA A 315 9.90 -11.04 19.30
N HIS A 316 8.63 -11.42 19.23
CA HIS A 316 8.14 -12.72 19.68
C HIS A 316 7.50 -13.59 18.57
N SER A 317 7.32 -13.08 17.36
CA SER A 317 6.76 -13.89 16.27
C SER A 317 7.75 -14.93 15.76
N VAL A 318 7.20 -16.10 15.44
CA VAL A 318 7.93 -17.22 14.83
C VAL A 318 7.39 -17.48 13.43
N SER A 319 8.21 -18.04 12.55
CA SER A 319 7.75 -18.50 11.25
C SER A 319 6.93 -19.76 11.41
N TRP A 320 5.83 -19.91 10.64
CA TRP A 320 5.06 -21.15 10.54
C TRP A 320 5.47 -22.05 9.35
N ALA A 321 6.51 -21.66 8.57
CA ALA A 321 7.07 -22.43 7.46
C ALA A 321 8.50 -22.87 7.78
#